data_84542af8568ccc849e79e7ba0b7f7e82
#
_entry.id   84542af8568ccc849e79e7ba0b7f7e82
#
_cell.length_a   1.000
_cell.length_b   1.000
_cell.length_c   1.000
_cell.angle_alpha   90.00
_cell.angle_beta   90.00
_cell.angle_gamma   90.00
#
_symmetry.space_group_name_H-M   'P 1'
#
loop_
_entity.id
_entity.type
_entity.pdbx_description
1 polymer ?
#
loop_
_entity_poly.entity_id
_entity_poly.type
_entity_poly.pdbx_seq_one_letter_code
_entity_poly.pdbx_strand_id
1 'polypeptide(L)'
;DPFTEKLLMEACLELMKENSIISIQDMGAAGLTSSSVEMASKGDLGIELDLEKIPCREEKMTPYEMMLSESQERMLIILEDDQELKARKIFEKWDLDFVVIGKTTNTKKLVLKYNNKVEAEIHLNALSTKAPVYERKWTKKKLPKEKADLKTLKKIKLDDALIKILSSPNHSNKSWVTEQFDQMVMCDTMNKSGGDAAILRIHGKEKAIAVSVDSSANYCKSHPLTGGKQIVCENWRNIISSGAQPLAITNCLNFGNPENPEVMGEFAECLRGIKEACEFLNYPVVSGNVSFYNGTNKKNIFPTPVIGGIGLIKKYDNAINHKFKSENSVIILVGKTFGHLEQSVFLEELHSISYGQPPEINFPNEKNNGVSILELINKKLLNSVHDVSAGGLIITLAEMVIGSEFGVKIKKPENLTNLTKYFFGEDQGRYVIEIDKNNLLNVEKILKKNGVFYENIGFTQKDYLEIKDEIKINIKDLKVINDKWYNNY
;
A
#
# COMPACT_ATOMS: atom_id res chain seq x y z
N ASP A 1 -20.73 -5.18 -3.78
CA ASP A 1 -21.49 -5.02 -2.52
C ASP A 1 -20.77 -5.78 -1.40
N PRO A 2 -20.14 -5.08 -0.44
CA PRO A 2 -19.35 -5.73 0.62
C PRO A 2 -20.18 -6.64 1.55
N PHE A 3 -21.49 -6.42 1.63
CA PHE A 3 -22.37 -7.30 2.39
C PHE A 3 -22.54 -8.67 1.70
N THR A 4 -22.82 -8.67 0.41
CA THR A 4 -22.95 -9.90 -0.38
C THR A 4 -21.62 -10.67 -0.42
N GLU A 5 -20.48 -9.96 -0.55
CA GLU A 5 -19.15 -10.56 -0.48
C GLU A 5 -18.92 -11.28 0.86
N LYS A 6 -19.30 -10.64 1.98
CA LYS A 6 -19.21 -11.25 3.32
C LYS A 6 -20.04 -12.53 3.41
N LEU A 7 -21.27 -12.53 2.91
CA LEU A 7 -22.14 -13.71 2.94
C LEU A 7 -21.56 -14.84 2.08
N LEU A 8 -21.05 -14.50 0.87
CA LEU A 8 -20.42 -15.48 -0.03
C LEU A 8 -19.18 -16.12 0.63
N MET A 9 -18.33 -15.32 1.27
CA MET A 9 -17.16 -15.82 1.97
C MET A 9 -17.55 -16.80 3.09
N GLU A 10 -18.52 -16.46 3.93
CA GLU A 10 -18.98 -17.34 5.02
C GLU A 10 -19.61 -18.62 4.49
N ALA A 11 -20.41 -18.55 3.43
CA ALA A 11 -21.01 -19.74 2.80
C ALA A 11 -19.93 -20.67 2.22
N CYS A 12 -18.94 -20.11 1.53
CA CYS A 12 -17.80 -20.89 1.01
C CYS A 12 -16.99 -21.54 2.14
N LEU A 13 -16.70 -20.81 3.23
CA LEU A 13 -15.99 -21.35 4.38
C LEU A 13 -16.78 -22.46 5.10
N GLU A 14 -18.12 -22.35 5.15
CA GLU A 14 -18.98 -23.41 5.69
C GLU A 14 -18.94 -24.64 4.80
N LEU A 15 -19.08 -24.48 3.49
CA LEU A 15 -19.03 -25.58 2.54
C LEU A 15 -17.68 -26.30 2.53
N MET A 16 -16.57 -25.56 2.67
CA MET A 16 -15.21 -26.12 2.75
C MET A 16 -15.03 -27.08 3.95
N LYS A 17 -15.75 -26.89 5.05
CA LYS A 17 -15.69 -27.78 6.22
C LYS A 17 -16.36 -29.14 5.98
N GLU A 18 -17.16 -29.26 4.94
CA GLU A 18 -18.00 -30.41 4.67
C GLU A 18 -17.37 -31.48 3.76
N ASN A 19 -16.12 -31.30 3.35
CA ASN A 19 -15.42 -32.18 2.41
C ASN A 19 -16.22 -32.47 1.11
N SER A 20 -16.96 -31.48 0.65
CA SER A 20 -17.85 -31.58 -0.52
C SER A 20 -17.25 -30.95 -1.78
N ILE A 21 -16.13 -30.26 -1.66
CA ILE A 21 -15.50 -29.46 -2.73
C ILE A 21 -14.29 -30.20 -3.27
N ILE A 22 -14.26 -30.39 -4.60
CA ILE A 22 -13.06 -30.83 -5.33
C ILE A 22 -12.19 -29.61 -5.64
N SER A 23 -12.80 -28.52 -6.12
CA SER A 23 -12.10 -27.30 -6.52
C SER A 23 -13.03 -26.09 -6.42
N ILE A 24 -12.47 -24.92 -6.11
CA ILE A 24 -13.17 -23.65 -6.02
C ILE A 24 -12.30 -22.54 -6.57
N GLN A 25 -12.89 -21.62 -7.33
CA GLN A 25 -12.21 -20.46 -7.89
C GLN A 25 -13.18 -19.29 -8.01
N ASP A 26 -12.68 -18.06 -7.77
CA ASP A 26 -13.42 -16.85 -8.06
C ASP A 26 -13.56 -16.60 -9.55
N MET A 27 -14.56 -15.82 -9.93
CA MET A 27 -14.79 -15.40 -11.32
C MET A 27 -14.28 -13.97 -11.48
N GLY A 28 -12.97 -13.79 -11.63
CA GLY A 28 -12.32 -12.51 -11.88
C GLY A 28 -12.33 -12.11 -13.37
N ALA A 29 -11.16 -11.73 -13.89
CA ALA A 29 -10.98 -11.32 -15.28
C ALA A 29 -11.43 -12.39 -16.29
N ALA A 30 -12.15 -11.97 -17.32
CA ALA A 30 -12.85 -12.83 -18.29
C ALA A 30 -13.89 -13.78 -17.68
N GLY A 31 -14.35 -13.51 -16.47
CA GLY A 31 -15.51 -14.12 -15.83
C GLY A 31 -15.49 -15.65 -15.81
N LEU A 32 -16.59 -16.25 -16.29
CA LEU A 32 -16.74 -17.71 -16.32
C LEU A 32 -15.77 -18.39 -17.29
N THR A 33 -15.29 -17.69 -18.32
CA THR A 33 -14.34 -18.27 -19.28
C THR A 33 -13.03 -18.63 -18.58
N SER A 34 -12.39 -17.69 -17.87
CA SER A 34 -11.11 -17.95 -17.21
C SER A 34 -11.26 -18.99 -16.10
N SER A 35 -12.24 -18.84 -15.21
CA SER A 35 -12.42 -19.74 -14.08
C SER A 35 -12.68 -21.18 -14.52
N SER A 36 -13.55 -21.41 -15.49
CA SER A 36 -13.86 -22.76 -15.98
C SER A 36 -12.68 -23.41 -16.72
N VAL A 37 -11.97 -22.64 -17.56
CA VAL A 37 -10.80 -23.14 -18.30
C VAL A 37 -9.63 -23.47 -17.38
N GLU A 38 -9.35 -22.61 -16.42
CA GLU A 38 -8.25 -22.83 -15.47
C GLU A 38 -8.49 -24.03 -14.58
N MET A 39 -9.69 -24.16 -14.03
CA MET A 39 -10.03 -25.30 -13.16
C MET A 39 -9.97 -26.62 -13.93
N ALA A 40 -10.58 -26.67 -15.13
CA ALA A 40 -10.56 -27.87 -15.96
C ALA A 40 -9.15 -28.22 -16.44
N SER A 41 -8.34 -27.24 -16.85
CA SER A 41 -6.94 -27.45 -17.27
C SER A 41 -6.07 -27.97 -16.13
N LYS A 42 -6.19 -27.43 -14.91
CA LYS A 42 -5.45 -27.90 -13.73
C LYS A 42 -5.82 -29.33 -13.35
N GLY A 43 -7.08 -29.72 -13.57
CA GLY A 43 -7.56 -31.07 -13.32
C GLY A 43 -7.30 -32.08 -14.47
N ASP A 44 -6.70 -31.62 -15.56
CA ASP A 44 -6.54 -32.40 -16.82
C ASP A 44 -7.88 -33.02 -17.32
N LEU A 45 -8.97 -32.26 -17.15
CA LEU A 45 -10.34 -32.63 -17.54
C LEU A 45 -10.88 -31.69 -18.60
N GLY A 46 -12.10 -31.95 -19.07
CA GLY A 46 -12.94 -31.02 -19.84
C GLY A 46 -14.06 -30.48 -18.95
N ILE A 47 -14.79 -29.50 -19.44
CA ILE A 47 -15.97 -28.93 -18.76
C ILE A 47 -17.08 -28.67 -19.80
N GLU A 48 -18.30 -29.01 -19.45
CA GLU A 48 -19.51 -28.74 -20.20
C GLU A 48 -20.40 -27.82 -19.40
N LEU A 49 -20.77 -26.66 -19.96
CA LEU A 49 -21.60 -25.64 -19.32
C LEU A 49 -22.90 -25.44 -20.08
N ASP A 50 -24.00 -25.35 -19.36
CA ASP A 50 -25.33 -25.02 -19.85
C ASP A 50 -25.64 -23.56 -19.49
N LEU A 51 -25.50 -22.67 -20.43
CA LEU A 51 -25.58 -21.23 -20.22
C LEU A 51 -27.00 -20.74 -19.90
N GLU A 52 -28.03 -21.49 -20.24
CA GLU A 52 -29.40 -21.16 -19.89
C GLU A 52 -29.63 -21.18 -18.37
N LYS A 53 -28.82 -21.94 -17.65
CA LYS A 53 -28.91 -22.06 -16.19
C LYS A 53 -28.19 -20.96 -15.42
N ILE A 54 -27.40 -20.13 -16.11
CA ILE A 54 -26.65 -19.06 -15.46
C ILE A 54 -27.61 -17.95 -15.05
N PRO A 55 -27.68 -17.55 -13.75
CA PRO A 55 -28.44 -16.40 -13.33
C PRO A 55 -27.89 -15.11 -13.96
N CYS A 56 -28.71 -14.41 -14.70
CA CYS A 56 -28.36 -13.16 -15.35
C CYS A 56 -29.19 -12.01 -14.75
N ARG A 57 -28.56 -10.88 -14.44
CA ARG A 57 -29.28 -9.65 -14.03
C ARG A 57 -29.89 -8.90 -15.21
N GLU A 58 -29.18 -8.96 -16.36
CA GLU A 58 -29.63 -8.32 -17.60
C GLU A 58 -30.43 -9.31 -18.44
N GLU A 59 -31.52 -8.82 -19.04
CA GLU A 59 -32.32 -9.59 -19.98
C GLU A 59 -31.59 -9.75 -21.33
N LYS A 60 -31.78 -10.90 -21.97
CA LYS A 60 -31.30 -11.19 -23.33
C LYS A 60 -29.78 -11.18 -23.50
N MET A 61 -29.04 -11.52 -22.48
CA MET A 61 -27.59 -11.74 -22.61
C MET A 61 -27.30 -12.85 -23.61
N THR A 62 -26.34 -12.61 -24.46
CA THR A 62 -25.84 -13.63 -25.39
C THR A 62 -24.88 -14.60 -24.69
N PRO A 63 -24.66 -15.82 -25.22
CA PRO A 63 -23.64 -16.73 -24.69
C PRO A 63 -22.26 -16.10 -24.54
N TYR A 64 -21.87 -15.26 -25.48
CA TYR A 64 -20.60 -14.55 -25.45
C TYR A 64 -20.52 -13.59 -24.24
N GLU A 65 -21.56 -12.80 -24.01
CA GLU A 65 -21.62 -11.88 -22.87
C GLU A 65 -21.66 -12.63 -21.52
N MET A 66 -22.41 -13.75 -21.43
CA MET A 66 -22.45 -14.57 -20.23
C MET A 66 -21.07 -15.13 -19.84
N MET A 67 -20.30 -15.57 -20.83
CA MET A 67 -18.97 -16.15 -20.62
C MET A 67 -17.90 -15.10 -20.22
N LEU A 68 -18.03 -13.87 -20.71
CA LEU A 68 -17.06 -12.79 -20.47
C LEU A 68 -17.48 -11.80 -19.38
N SER A 69 -18.69 -11.89 -18.87
CA SER A 69 -19.17 -11.01 -17.81
C SER A 69 -18.30 -11.12 -16.55
N GLU A 70 -17.87 -9.98 -16.04
CA GLU A 70 -17.03 -9.86 -14.83
C GLU A 70 -17.84 -9.37 -13.62
N SER A 71 -19.09 -9.77 -13.49
CA SER A 71 -19.89 -9.45 -12.28
C SER A 71 -19.18 -10.00 -11.05
N GLN A 72 -19.02 -9.15 -10.04
CA GLN A 72 -18.32 -9.50 -8.81
C GLN A 72 -19.14 -10.45 -7.92
N GLU A 73 -18.54 -10.93 -6.83
CA GLU A 73 -19.14 -11.82 -5.82
C GLU A 73 -19.70 -13.12 -6.44
N ARG A 74 -18.91 -13.76 -7.30
CA ARG A 74 -19.23 -15.09 -7.87
C ARG A 74 -18.10 -16.07 -7.66
N MET A 75 -18.45 -17.31 -7.33
CA MET A 75 -17.51 -18.43 -7.23
C MET A 75 -17.94 -19.57 -8.14
N LEU A 76 -16.98 -20.17 -8.84
CA LEU A 76 -17.19 -21.43 -9.55
C LEU A 76 -16.67 -22.57 -8.67
N ILE A 77 -17.53 -23.58 -8.43
CA ILE A 77 -17.24 -24.67 -7.51
C ILE A 77 -17.45 -26.01 -8.25
N ILE A 78 -16.48 -26.89 -8.15
CA ILE A 78 -16.62 -28.31 -8.54
C ILE A 78 -16.88 -29.10 -7.28
N LEU A 79 -18.03 -29.74 -7.24
CA LEU A 79 -18.47 -30.56 -6.11
C LEU A 79 -18.16 -32.05 -6.37
N GLU A 80 -18.00 -32.80 -5.29
CA GLU A 80 -18.09 -34.26 -5.30
C GLU A 80 -19.49 -34.70 -5.74
N ASP A 81 -19.59 -35.90 -6.29
CA ASP A 81 -20.87 -36.48 -6.72
C ASP A 81 -21.86 -36.50 -5.52
N ASP A 82 -23.14 -36.25 -5.82
CA ASP A 82 -24.25 -36.23 -4.84
C ASP A 82 -24.19 -35.18 -3.74
N GLN A 83 -23.25 -34.20 -3.79
CA GLN A 83 -23.14 -33.11 -2.77
C GLN A 83 -23.96 -31.86 -3.11
N GLU A 84 -24.68 -31.83 -4.24
CA GLU A 84 -25.45 -30.65 -4.70
C GLU A 84 -26.47 -30.19 -3.67
N LEU A 85 -27.28 -31.11 -3.12
CA LEU A 85 -28.34 -30.77 -2.14
C LEU A 85 -27.78 -30.17 -0.85
N LYS A 86 -26.60 -30.61 -0.44
CA LYS A 86 -25.92 -30.10 0.73
C LYS A 86 -25.39 -28.70 0.51
N ALA A 87 -24.70 -28.50 -0.63
CA ALA A 87 -24.20 -27.19 -1.03
C ALA A 87 -25.35 -26.18 -1.14
N ARG A 88 -26.44 -26.55 -1.83
CA ARG A 88 -27.64 -25.72 -1.99
C ARG A 88 -28.17 -25.23 -0.64
N LYS A 89 -28.33 -26.12 0.35
CA LYS A 89 -28.83 -25.76 1.70
C LYS A 89 -27.92 -24.74 2.39
N ILE A 90 -26.61 -24.84 2.17
CA ILE A 90 -25.65 -23.87 2.76
C ILE A 90 -25.84 -22.51 2.12
N PHE A 91 -25.85 -22.40 0.78
CA PHE A 91 -26.02 -21.12 0.11
C PHE A 91 -27.40 -20.49 0.35
N GLU A 92 -28.47 -21.28 0.35
CA GLU A 92 -29.82 -20.82 0.74
C GLU A 92 -29.87 -20.26 2.18
N LYS A 93 -29.19 -20.90 3.13
CA LYS A 93 -29.07 -20.40 4.52
C LYS A 93 -28.44 -19.00 4.56
N TRP A 94 -27.52 -18.70 3.65
CA TRP A 94 -26.84 -17.43 3.56
C TRP A 94 -27.52 -16.44 2.58
N ASP A 95 -28.75 -16.75 2.12
CA ASP A 95 -29.50 -15.94 1.15
C ASP A 95 -28.73 -15.64 -0.13
N LEU A 96 -28.06 -16.68 -0.68
CA LEU A 96 -27.25 -16.59 -1.89
C LEU A 96 -27.79 -17.51 -2.98
N ASP A 97 -27.70 -17.03 -4.22
CA ASP A 97 -28.00 -17.84 -5.39
C ASP A 97 -27.03 -19.04 -5.53
N PHE A 98 -27.59 -20.21 -5.78
CA PHE A 98 -26.84 -21.42 -6.06
C PHE A 98 -27.44 -22.19 -7.23
N VAL A 99 -26.67 -22.37 -8.28
CA VAL A 99 -27.10 -23.05 -9.51
C VAL A 99 -26.05 -24.01 -10.02
N VAL A 100 -26.47 -25.22 -10.41
CA VAL A 100 -25.62 -26.18 -11.12
C VAL A 100 -25.68 -25.87 -12.61
N ILE A 101 -24.58 -25.30 -13.13
CA ILE A 101 -24.47 -24.83 -14.52
C ILE A 101 -23.78 -25.81 -15.46
N GLY A 102 -23.29 -26.93 -14.96
CA GLY A 102 -22.58 -27.87 -15.83
C GLY A 102 -21.94 -29.02 -15.10
N LYS A 103 -21.01 -29.67 -15.75
CA LYS A 103 -20.26 -30.85 -15.27
C LYS A 103 -18.85 -30.91 -15.83
N THR A 104 -17.97 -31.59 -15.14
CA THR A 104 -16.65 -31.96 -15.64
C THR A 104 -16.78 -33.16 -16.62
N THR A 105 -15.86 -33.27 -17.56
CA THR A 105 -15.85 -34.36 -18.57
C THR A 105 -14.41 -34.83 -18.83
N ASN A 106 -14.25 -35.97 -19.46
CA ASN A 106 -12.94 -36.51 -19.88
C ASN A 106 -12.51 -36.03 -21.27
N THR A 107 -13.22 -35.07 -21.89
CA THR A 107 -13.01 -34.67 -23.29
C THR A 107 -11.84 -33.69 -23.48
N LYS A 108 -11.33 -33.07 -22.43
CA LYS A 108 -10.33 -32.00 -22.49
C LYS A 108 -10.78 -30.78 -23.31
N LYS A 109 -12.10 -30.58 -23.38
CA LYS A 109 -12.71 -29.49 -24.11
C LYS A 109 -13.58 -28.63 -23.19
N LEU A 110 -13.68 -27.35 -23.49
CA LEU A 110 -14.76 -26.48 -23.06
C LEU A 110 -15.90 -26.65 -24.05
N VAL A 111 -17.06 -27.09 -23.56
CA VAL A 111 -18.29 -27.23 -24.35
C VAL A 111 -19.33 -26.30 -23.76
N LEU A 112 -19.83 -25.38 -24.58
CA LEU A 112 -20.86 -24.42 -24.18
C LEU A 112 -22.18 -24.78 -24.86
N LYS A 113 -23.25 -24.95 -24.09
CA LYS A 113 -24.61 -25.22 -24.60
C LYS A 113 -25.51 -24.02 -24.27
N TYR A 114 -26.38 -23.70 -25.24
CA TYR A 114 -27.44 -22.71 -25.10
C TYR A 114 -28.61 -23.08 -26.02
N ASN A 115 -29.86 -22.97 -25.53
CA ASN A 115 -31.05 -23.39 -26.27
C ASN A 115 -30.95 -24.80 -26.82
N ASN A 116 -30.44 -25.76 -26.04
CA ASN A 116 -30.19 -27.15 -26.44
C ASN A 116 -29.24 -27.33 -27.64
N LYS A 117 -28.45 -26.32 -27.98
CA LYS A 117 -27.43 -26.35 -29.03
C LYS A 117 -26.05 -26.17 -28.45
N VAL A 118 -25.07 -26.77 -29.12
CA VAL A 118 -23.65 -26.50 -28.82
C VAL A 118 -23.27 -25.21 -29.54
N GLU A 119 -23.02 -24.16 -28.76
CA GLU A 119 -22.59 -22.86 -29.27
C GLU A 119 -21.07 -22.78 -29.44
N ALA A 120 -20.32 -23.51 -28.61
CA ALA A 120 -18.86 -23.60 -28.75
C ALA A 120 -18.34 -24.96 -28.25
N GLU A 121 -17.31 -25.44 -28.93
CA GLU A 121 -16.52 -26.61 -28.53
C GLU A 121 -15.05 -26.33 -28.81
N ILE A 122 -14.27 -26.09 -27.75
CA ILE A 122 -12.89 -25.61 -27.84
C ILE A 122 -11.98 -26.51 -27.00
N HIS A 123 -10.84 -26.94 -27.55
CA HIS A 123 -9.83 -27.62 -26.74
C HIS A 123 -9.23 -26.68 -25.71
N LEU A 124 -9.21 -27.10 -24.44
CA LEU A 124 -8.72 -26.29 -23.33
C LEU A 124 -7.28 -25.78 -23.52
N ASN A 125 -6.42 -26.59 -24.16
CA ASN A 125 -5.06 -26.18 -24.48
C ASN A 125 -4.99 -24.90 -25.33
N ALA A 126 -5.98 -24.63 -26.19
CA ALA A 126 -6.00 -23.43 -27.01
C ALA A 126 -6.25 -22.18 -26.20
N LEU A 127 -6.93 -22.31 -25.05
CA LEU A 127 -7.27 -21.22 -24.14
C LEU A 127 -6.30 -21.12 -22.94
N SER A 128 -5.38 -22.07 -22.77
CA SER A 128 -4.43 -22.14 -21.65
C SER A 128 -2.99 -22.26 -22.14
N THR A 129 -2.47 -23.46 -22.29
CA THR A 129 -1.04 -23.73 -22.54
C THR A 129 -0.51 -23.32 -23.91
N LYS A 130 -1.39 -23.17 -24.91
CA LYS A 130 -1.04 -22.70 -26.28
C LYS A 130 -1.24 -21.19 -26.46
N ALA A 131 -1.66 -20.48 -25.44
CA ALA A 131 -1.72 -19.02 -25.49
C ALA A 131 -0.33 -18.45 -25.81
N PRO A 132 -0.20 -17.43 -26.68
CA PRO A 132 1.10 -16.90 -27.04
C PRO A 132 1.81 -16.29 -25.82
N VAL A 133 3.06 -16.70 -25.63
CA VAL A 133 3.95 -16.09 -24.65
C VAL A 133 4.84 -15.10 -25.36
N TYR A 134 4.72 -13.82 -25.00
CA TYR A 134 5.45 -12.75 -25.66
C TYR A 134 6.76 -12.45 -24.93
N GLU A 135 7.90 -12.53 -25.60
CA GLU A 135 9.17 -12.01 -25.16
C GLU A 135 9.29 -10.54 -25.57
N ARG A 136 8.89 -9.64 -24.68
CA ARG A 136 8.96 -8.20 -24.93
C ARG A 136 10.38 -7.70 -24.79
N LYS A 137 10.90 -7.03 -25.83
CA LYS A 137 12.18 -6.34 -25.76
C LYS A 137 12.07 -5.16 -24.80
N TRP A 138 13.13 -4.89 -24.05
CA TRP A 138 13.18 -3.74 -23.18
C TRP A 138 14.53 -3.06 -23.20
N THR A 139 14.55 -1.77 -22.90
CA THR A 139 15.75 -0.95 -22.83
C THR A 139 15.81 -0.27 -21.48
N LYS A 140 17.00 -0.27 -20.87
CA LYS A 140 17.20 0.43 -19.61
C LYS A 140 16.96 1.94 -19.83
N LYS A 141 16.17 2.55 -18.96
CA LYS A 141 15.91 3.99 -19.03
C LYS A 141 17.19 4.78 -18.86
N LYS A 142 17.39 5.76 -19.74
CA LYS A 142 18.46 6.74 -19.58
C LYS A 142 18.08 7.66 -18.41
N LEU A 143 18.94 7.67 -17.40
CA LEU A 143 18.70 8.51 -16.23
C LEU A 143 18.83 10.00 -16.59
N PRO A 144 17.99 10.88 -16.01
CA PRO A 144 18.14 12.31 -16.17
C PRO A 144 19.54 12.74 -15.70
N LYS A 145 20.22 13.53 -16.51
CA LYS A 145 21.51 14.16 -16.13
C LYS A 145 21.29 15.50 -15.45
N GLU A 146 20.11 16.07 -15.61
CA GLU A 146 19.75 17.35 -15.03
C GLU A 146 19.65 17.24 -13.52
N LYS A 147 20.30 18.17 -12.84
CA LYS A 147 20.21 18.36 -11.39
C LYS A 147 19.57 19.71 -11.13
N ALA A 148 18.72 19.78 -10.12
CA ALA A 148 18.18 21.05 -9.69
C ALA A 148 19.30 21.95 -9.14
N ASP A 149 19.50 23.11 -9.74
CA ASP A 149 20.42 24.10 -9.18
C ASP A 149 19.76 24.83 -8.02
N LEU A 150 19.96 24.29 -6.83
CA LEU A 150 19.40 24.82 -5.59
C LEU A 150 19.84 26.27 -5.27
N LYS A 151 20.90 26.76 -5.92
CA LYS A 151 21.38 28.13 -5.70
C LYS A 151 20.54 29.17 -6.44
N THR A 152 19.91 28.79 -7.54
CA THR A 152 19.04 29.66 -8.34
C THR A 152 17.60 29.69 -7.87
N LEU A 153 17.22 28.83 -6.91
CA LEU A 153 15.86 28.78 -6.39
C LEU A 153 15.50 30.03 -5.59
N LYS A 154 14.27 30.49 -5.80
CA LYS A 154 13.70 31.57 -4.97
C LYS A 154 13.70 31.13 -3.52
N LYS A 155 14.28 31.94 -2.62
CA LYS A 155 14.20 31.69 -1.18
C LYS A 155 12.76 31.81 -0.71
N ILE A 156 12.26 30.78 -0.04
CA ILE A 156 10.94 30.74 0.60
C ILE A 156 11.19 30.56 2.09
N LYS A 157 10.46 31.29 2.92
CA LYS A 157 10.52 31.09 4.37
C LYS A 157 9.98 29.71 4.75
N LEU A 158 10.47 29.13 5.84
CA LEU A 158 10.09 27.78 6.27
C LEU A 158 8.60 27.68 6.61
N ASP A 159 8.02 28.70 7.23
CA ASP A 159 6.60 28.76 7.55
C ASP A 159 5.73 28.85 6.28
N ASP A 160 6.06 29.70 5.32
CA ASP A 160 5.37 29.81 4.04
C ASP A 160 5.44 28.50 3.24
N ALA A 161 6.60 27.83 3.26
CA ALA A 161 6.81 26.56 2.59
C ALA A 161 5.95 25.45 3.23
N LEU A 162 5.95 25.35 4.57
CA LEU A 162 5.15 24.40 5.30
C LEU A 162 3.65 24.57 5.00
N ILE A 163 3.13 25.82 5.09
CA ILE A 163 1.74 26.15 4.83
C ILE A 163 1.33 25.75 3.41
N LYS A 164 2.15 26.10 2.40
CA LYS A 164 1.86 25.77 1.01
C LYS A 164 1.79 24.27 0.76
N ILE A 165 2.71 23.50 1.31
CA ILE A 165 2.72 22.04 1.14
C ILE A 165 1.50 21.43 1.82
N LEU A 166 1.23 21.75 3.08
CA LEU A 166 0.09 21.20 3.84
C LEU A 166 -1.28 21.56 3.24
N SER A 167 -1.37 22.68 2.52
CA SER A 167 -2.61 23.11 1.86
C SER A 167 -2.73 22.68 0.40
N SER A 168 -1.69 22.03 -0.16
CA SER A 168 -1.74 21.55 -1.54
C SER A 168 -2.66 20.34 -1.69
N PRO A 169 -3.27 20.13 -2.88
CA PRO A 169 -4.17 19.00 -3.09
C PRO A 169 -3.52 17.65 -2.82
N ASN A 170 -2.21 17.52 -3.05
CA ASN A 170 -1.49 16.27 -2.86
C ASN A 170 -1.24 15.93 -1.37
N HIS A 171 -1.08 16.96 -0.51
CA HIS A 171 -0.67 16.80 0.89
C HIS A 171 -1.72 17.25 1.91
N SER A 172 -2.86 17.79 1.46
CA SER A 172 -3.99 18.10 2.33
C SER A 172 -4.65 16.84 2.88
N ASN A 173 -5.45 17.01 3.93
CA ASN A 173 -6.21 15.93 4.55
C ASN A 173 -7.10 15.19 3.54
N LYS A 174 -7.05 13.86 3.57
CA LYS A 174 -7.83 12.94 2.72
C LYS A 174 -8.88 12.15 3.49
N SER A 175 -9.19 12.53 4.73
CA SER A 175 -10.16 11.82 5.58
C SER A 175 -11.52 11.66 4.92
N TRP A 176 -11.93 12.59 4.07
CA TRP A 176 -13.18 12.53 3.30
C TRP A 176 -13.30 11.26 2.43
N VAL A 177 -12.18 10.67 2.00
CA VAL A 177 -12.20 9.38 1.27
C VAL A 177 -12.61 8.25 2.21
N THR A 178 -12.01 8.20 3.40
CA THR A 178 -12.21 7.12 4.37
C THR A 178 -13.46 7.27 5.21
N GLU A 179 -13.95 8.50 5.42
CA GLU A 179 -15.19 8.79 6.17
C GLU A 179 -16.45 8.25 5.49
N GLN A 180 -16.39 7.94 4.19
CA GLN A 180 -17.49 7.32 3.45
C GLN A 180 -17.72 5.85 3.83
N PHE A 181 -16.79 5.23 4.52
CA PHE A 181 -16.81 3.81 4.87
C PHE A 181 -16.88 3.63 6.38
N ASP A 182 -17.61 2.62 6.83
CA ASP A 182 -17.58 2.22 8.25
C ASP A 182 -16.25 1.53 8.57
N GLN A 183 -15.35 2.29 9.18
CA GLN A 183 -14.04 1.80 9.61
C GLN A 183 -14.10 1.02 10.94
N MET A 184 -15.27 0.93 11.58
CA MET A 184 -15.44 0.32 12.90
C MET A 184 -16.23 -0.98 12.86
N VAL A 185 -16.49 -1.52 11.68
CA VAL A 185 -17.16 -2.82 11.50
C VAL A 185 -16.48 -3.88 12.37
N MET A 186 -17.30 -4.67 13.10
CA MET A 186 -16.89 -5.67 14.10
C MET A 186 -16.11 -5.10 15.31
N CYS A 187 -15.92 -3.79 15.40
CA CYS A 187 -15.21 -3.11 16.49
C CYS A 187 -13.76 -3.57 16.73
N ASP A 188 -13.10 -4.06 15.69
CA ASP A 188 -11.72 -4.54 15.79
C ASP A 188 -10.67 -3.50 15.31
N THR A 189 -11.09 -2.36 14.77
CA THR A 189 -10.19 -1.27 14.37
C THR A 189 -9.66 -0.52 15.59
N MET A 190 -8.35 -0.58 15.77
CA MET A 190 -7.62 0.14 16.85
C MET A 190 -7.09 1.48 16.36
N ASN A 191 -6.45 1.51 15.18
CA ASN A 191 -6.04 2.72 14.49
C ASN A 191 -6.71 2.76 13.12
N LYS A 192 -7.43 3.86 12.85
CA LYS A 192 -8.00 4.14 11.54
C LYS A 192 -6.90 4.51 10.55
N SER A 193 -7.23 4.51 9.26
CA SER A 193 -6.39 5.11 8.22
C SER A 193 -6.11 6.60 8.51
N GLY A 194 -4.99 7.11 8.00
CA GLY A 194 -4.52 8.49 8.21
C GLY A 194 -3.29 8.59 9.12
N GLY A 195 -2.64 7.47 9.42
CA GLY A 195 -1.31 7.36 10.03
C GLY A 195 -0.45 6.40 9.22
N ASP A 196 0.67 5.93 9.78
CA ASP A 196 1.61 5.02 9.12
C ASP A 196 0.93 3.72 8.68
N ALA A 197 0.04 3.17 9.50
CA ALA A 197 -0.76 1.99 9.14
C ALA A 197 -2.11 1.98 9.87
N ALA A 198 -3.09 1.35 9.23
CA ALA A 198 -4.31 0.93 9.92
C ALA A 198 -4.00 -0.30 10.77
N ILE A 199 -4.57 -0.36 11.99
CA ILE A 199 -4.35 -1.47 12.92
C ILE A 199 -5.69 -2.09 13.28
N LEU A 200 -5.79 -3.42 13.05
CA LEU A 200 -6.98 -4.21 13.35
C LEU A 200 -6.62 -5.31 14.35
N ARG A 201 -7.36 -5.38 15.44
CA ARG A 201 -7.25 -6.46 16.41
C ARG A 201 -7.74 -7.77 15.79
N ILE A 202 -7.04 -8.86 16.04
CA ILE A 202 -7.55 -10.20 15.70
C ILE A 202 -8.55 -10.61 16.77
N HIS A 203 -9.83 -10.72 16.39
CA HIS A 203 -10.91 -10.99 17.31
C HIS A 203 -10.64 -12.24 18.17
N GLY A 204 -10.83 -12.11 19.48
CA GLY A 204 -10.58 -13.20 20.45
C GLY A 204 -9.10 -13.58 20.65
N LYS A 205 -8.14 -12.78 20.15
CA LYS A 205 -6.69 -12.98 20.36
C LYS A 205 -6.04 -11.71 20.93
N GLU A 206 -4.88 -11.87 21.55
CA GLU A 206 -4.05 -10.74 21.99
C GLU A 206 -3.27 -10.08 20.84
N LYS A 207 -3.49 -10.48 19.60
CA LYS A 207 -2.75 -10.06 18.42
C LYS A 207 -3.51 -9.00 17.63
N ALA A 208 -2.77 -8.20 16.89
CA ALA A 208 -3.32 -7.32 15.87
C ALA A 208 -2.52 -7.41 14.57
N ILE A 209 -3.11 -6.97 13.48
CA ILE A 209 -2.45 -6.79 12.19
C ILE A 209 -2.36 -5.30 11.87
N ALA A 210 -1.26 -4.89 11.27
CA ALA A 210 -1.08 -3.58 10.69
C ALA A 210 -1.09 -3.71 9.16
N VAL A 211 -1.75 -2.76 8.48
CA VAL A 211 -1.86 -2.72 7.01
C VAL A 211 -1.50 -1.32 6.53
N SER A 212 -0.56 -1.23 5.60
CA SER A 212 -0.15 0.02 4.92
C SER A 212 -0.15 -0.14 3.41
N VAL A 213 -0.36 0.97 2.69
CA VAL A 213 -0.32 1.02 1.23
C VAL A 213 0.55 2.20 0.80
N ASP A 214 1.56 1.93 -0.01
CA ASP A 214 2.55 2.91 -0.42
C ASP A 214 2.83 2.88 -1.92
N SER A 215 3.12 4.04 -2.49
CA SER A 215 3.53 4.22 -3.88
C SER A 215 4.29 5.53 -4.06
N SER A 216 5.26 5.55 -4.96
CA SER A 216 5.98 6.76 -5.35
C SER A 216 6.21 6.79 -6.87
N ALA A 217 5.19 7.20 -7.61
CA ALA A 217 5.22 7.24 -9.07
C ALA A 217 6.33 8.19 -9.60
N ASN A 218 6.59 9.33 -8.94
CA ASN A 218 7.63 10.27 -9.32
C ASN A 218 9.03 9.66 -9.20
N TYR A 219 9.30 8.95 -8.13
CA TYR A 219 10.57 8.25 -7.94
C TYR A 219 10.75 7.12 -8.98
N CYS A 220 9.69 6.34 -9.22
CA CYS A 220 9.72 5.28 -10.23
C CYS A 220 9.88 5.84 -11.65
N LYS A 221 9.27 7.00 -11.96
CA LYS A 221 9.47 7.69 -13.24
C LYS A 221 10.89 8.17 -13.41
N SER A 222 11.47 8.78 -12.37
CA SER A 222 12.83 9.34 -12.45
C SER A 222 13.89 8.23 -12.48
N HIS A 223 13.82 7.27 -11.60
CA HIS A 223 14.77 6.17 -11.46
C HIS A 223 14.05 4.88 -11.07
N PRO A 224 13.56 4.08 -12.04
CA PRO A 224 12.69 2.93 -11.76
C PRO A 224 13.24 1.96 -10.72
N LEU A 225 14.54 1.62 -10.80
CA LEU A 225 15.20 0.73 -9.84
C LEU A 225 15.16 1.28 -8.40
N THR A 226 15.55 2.55 -8.22
CA THR A 226 15.55 3.17 -6.89
C THR A 226 14.14 3.40 -6.39
N GLY A 227 13.22 3.85 -7.25
CA GLY A 227 11.81 3.98 -6.92
C GLY A 227 11.19 2.67 -6.43
N GLY A 228 11.47 1.56 -7.13
CA GLY A 228 11.03 0.23 -6.72
C GLY A 228 11.58 -0.21 -5.34
N LYS A 229 12.82 0.16 -5.01
CA LYS A 229 13.38 -0.07 -3.67
C LYS A 229 12.64 0.76 -2.60
N GLN A 230 12.41 2.02 -2.89
CA GLN A 230 11.87 2.98 -1.93
C GLN A 230 10.46 2.67 -1.51
N ILE A 231 9.58 2.32 -2.43
CA ILE A 231 8.19 1.98 -2.08
C ILE A 231 8.08 0.77 -1.14
N VAL A 232 8.98 -0.21 -1.27
CA VAL A 232 9.04 -1.36 -0.36
C VAL A 232 9.60 -0.94 1.00
N CYS A 233 10.66 -0.13 1.03
CA CYS A 233 11.27 0.34 2.27
C CYS A 233 10.34 1.28 3.04
N GLU A 234 9.62 2.16 2.36
CA GLU A 234 8.65 3.05 2.98
C GLU A 234 7.49 2.26 3.61
N ASN A 235 6.92 1.32 2.86
CA ASN A 235 5.90 0.42 3.38
C ASN A 235 6.39 -0.36 4.62
N TRP A 236 7.62 -0.87 4.57
CA TRP A 236 8.24 -1.58 5.68
C TRP A 236 8.42 -0.66 6.92
N ARG A 237 8.83 0.61 6.73
CA ARG A 237 8.92 1.61 7.81
C ARG A 237 7.57 1.91 8.44
N ASN A 238 6.55 2.09 7.62
CA ASN A 238 5.18 2.36 8.06
C ASN A 238 4.63 1.23 8.94
N ILE A 239 4.84 -0.02 8.52
CA ILE A 239 4.47 -1.18 9.34
C ILE A 239 5.22 -1.18 10.68
N ILE A 240 6.51 -0.89 10.70
CA ILE A 240 7.31 -0.80 11.93
C ILE A 240 6.84 0.35 12.83
N SER A 241 6.56 1.52 12.27
CA SER A 241 6.08 2.69 13.02
C SER A 241 4.74 2.44 13.71
N SER A 242 3.99 1.44 13.29
CA SER A 242 2.76 0.99 13.96
C SER A 242 2.98 -0.02 15.08
N GLY A 243 4.23 -0.49 15.33
CA GLY A 243 4.60 -1.51 16.30
C GLY A 243 4.51 -2.94 15.77
N ALA A 244 4.31 -3.12 14.49
CA ALA A 244 4.17 -4.42 13.86
C ALA A 244 5.49 -4.95 13.28
N GLN A 245 5.69 -6.26 13.37
CA GLN A 245 6.73 -6.97 12.63
C GLN A 245 6.24 -7.14 11.18
N PRO A 246 6.93 -6.56 10.17
CA PRO A 246 6.58 -6.78 8.77
C PRO A 246 6.63 -8.26 8.40
N LEU A 247 5.63 -8.76 7.68
CA LEU A 247 5.49 -10.17 7.30
C LEU A 247 5.58 -10.40 5.81
N ALA A 248 4.76 -9.70 5.03
CA ALA A 248 4.63 -9.92 3.60
C ALA A 248 3.99 -8.71 2.91
N ILE A 249 4.17 -8.65 1.59
CA ILE A 249 3.52 -7.66 0.74
C ILE A 249 2.68 -8.30 -0.36
N THR A 250 1.69 -7.56 -0.81
CA THR A 250 1.07 -7.69 -2.13
C THR A 250 1.49 -6.51 -3.00
N ASN A 251 1.45 -6.64 -4.32
CA ASN A 251 1.70 -5.52 -5.21
C ASN A 251 0.58 -5.34 -6.24
N CYS A 252 0.36 -4.10 -6.64
CA CYS A 252 -0.52 -3.73 -7.75
C CYS A 252 0.31 -2.90 -8.72
N LEU A 253 0.72 -3.51 -9.83
CA LEU A 253 1.69 -2.96 -10.75
C LEU A 253 0.98 -2.32 -11.94
N ASN A 254 1.01 -0.98 -12.05
CA ASN A 254 0.33 -0.25 -13.11
C ASN A 254 1.35 0.45 -14.02
N PHE A 255 1.38 0.06 -15.30
CA PHE A 255 2.32 0.54 -16.29
C PHE A 255 1.64 0.85 -17.62
N GLY A 256 2.31 1.62 -18.47
CA GLY A 256 1.85 1.95 -19.80
C GLY A 256 1.91 0.78 -20.78
N ASN A 257 2.01 1.09 -22.07
CA ASN A 257 2.05 0.08 -23.13
C ASN A 257 3.38 -0.72 -23.12
N PRO A 258 3.38 -2.04 -22.82
CA PRO A 258 4.58 -2.87 -22.73
C PRO A 258 5.22 -3.16 -24.10
N GLU A 259 4.58 -2.81 -25.22
CA GLU A 259 5.16 -2.89 -26.55
C GLU A 259 6.21 -1.80 -26.77
N ASN A 260 6.17 -0.74 -25.97
CA ASN A 260 7.24 0.26 -25.93
C ASN A 260 8.40 -0.26 -25.08
N PRO A 261 9.62 -0.47 -25.67
CA PRO A 261 10.76 -1.01 -24.93
C PRO A 261 11.21 -0.16 -23.74
N GLU A 262 10.95 1.15 -23.73
CA GLU A 262 11.27 2.02 -22.59
C GLU A 262 10.33 1.76 -21.43
N VAL A 263 9.01 1.64 -21.68
CA VAL A 263 8.00 1.31 -20.67
C VAL A 263 8.26 -0.07 -20.09
N MET A 264 8.59 -1.04 -20.94
CA MET A 264 8.96 -2.39 -20.49
C MET A 264 10.25 -2.37 -19.66
N GLY A 265 11.18 -1.46 -19.98
CA GLY A 265 12.39 -1.21 -19.18
C GLY A 265 12.10 -0.59 -17.82
N GLU A 266 11.17 0.35 -17.74
CA GLU A 266 10.69 0.91 -16.47
C GLU A 266 10.09 -0.18 -15.58
N PHE A 267 9.26 -1.04 -16.14
CA PHE A 267 8.67 -2.19 -15.45
C PHE A 267 9.74 -3.15 -14.92
N ALA A 268 10.68 -3.60 -15.77
CA ALA A 268 11.74 -4.52 -15.39
C ALA A 268 12.64 -3.97 -14.28
N GLU A 269 13.04 -2.68 -14.37
CA GLU A 269 13.86 -2.03 -13.36
C GLU A 269 13.09 -1.82 -12.04
N CYS A 270 11.81 -1.46 -12.06
CA CYS A 270 10.98 -1.38 -10.85
C CYS A 270 10.90 -2.74 -10.15
N LEU A 271 10.61 -3.81 -10.90
CA LEU A 271 10.56 -5.17 -10.34
C LEU A 271 11.90 -5.59 -9.72
N ARG A 272 13.02 -5.24 -10.38
CA ARG A 272 14.34 -5.49 -9.82
C ARG A 272 14.54 -4.76 -8.51
N GLY A 273 14.13 -3.49 -8.42
CA GLY A 273 14.20 -2.71 -7.20
C GLY A 273 13.35 -3.31 -6.06
N ILE A 274 12.10 -3.67 -6.36
CA ILE A 274 11.20 -4.35 -5.43
C ILE A 274 11.85 -5.66 -4.91
N LYS A 275 12.38 -6.50 -5.83
CA LYS A 275 13.05 -7.74 -5.48
C LYS A 275 14.22 -7.50 -4.51
N GLU A 276 15.15 -6.60 -4.85
CA GLU A 276 16.33 -6.32 -4.02
C GLU A 276 15.93 -5.86 -2.60
N ALA A 277 14.89 -5.04 -2.46
CA ALA A 277 14.39 -4.59 -1.16
C ALA A 277 13.69 -5.72 -0.39
N CYS A 278 12.84 -6.49 -1.04
CA CYS A 278 12.15 -7.63 -0.44
C CYS A 278 13.14 -8.69 0.10
N GLU A 279 14.13 -9.03 -0.69
CA GLU A 279 15.17 -10.00 -0.29
C GLU A 279 15.98 -9.50 0.91
N PHE A 280 16.42 -8.23 0.89
CA PHE A 280 17.23 -7.67 1.98
C PHE A 280 16.45 -7.54 3.29
N LEU A 281 15.20 -7.07 3.21
CA LEU A 281 14.34 -6.85 4.37
C LEU A 281 13.63 -8.12 4.87
N ASN A 282 13.73 -9.23 4.12
CA ASN A 282 12.96 -10.45 4.35
C ASN A 282 11.45 -10.17 4.39
N TYR A 283 10.95 -9.51 3.34
CA TYR A 283 9.59 -9.02 3.20
C TYR A 283 9.00 -9.51 1.88
N PRO A 284 8.59 -10.82 1.82
CA PRO A 284 8.25 -11.50 0.57
C PRO A 284 6.95 -10.99 -0.07
N VAL A 285 6.91 -11.04 -1.40
CA VAL A 285 5.69 -10.85 -2.19
C VAL A 285 4.88 -12.14 -2.16
N VAL A 286 3.65 -12.12 -1.64
CA VAL A 286 2.78 -13.31 -1.54
C VAL A 286 1.64 -13.29 -2.55
N SER A 287 1.30 -12.13 -3.09
CA SER A 287 0.30 -11.97 -4.15
C SER A 287 0.53 -10.66 -4.92
N GLY A 288 -0.24 -10.42 -5.95
CA GLY A 288 -0.23 -9.18 -6.69
C GLY A 288 -0.90 -9.30 -8.05
N ASN A 289 -0.99 -8.17 -8.74
CA ASN A 289 -1.43 -8.13 -10.12
C ASN A 289 -0.58 -7.16 -10.94
N VAL A 290 -0.66 -7.30 -12.26
CA VAL A 290 -0.09 -6.34 -13.19
C VAL A 290 -1.16 -5.85 -14.17
N SER A 291 -1.18 -4.54 -14.40
CA SER A 291 -2.02 -3.88 -15.38
C SER A 291 -1.14 -3.12 -16.36
N PHE A 292 -1.28 -3.42 -17.63
CA PHE A 292 -0.57 -2.77 -18.72
C PHE A 292 -1.52 -1.96 -19.61
N TYR A 293 -0.95 -1.26 -20.61
CA TYR A 293 -1.67 -0.41 -21.56
C TYR A 293 -2.41 0.77 -20.92
N ASN A 294 -2.03 1.13 -19.69
CA ASN A 294 -2.64 2.27 -19.01
C ASN A 294 -2.18 3.59 -19.63
N GLY A 295 -3.12 4.35 -20.16
CA GLY A 295 -2.83 5.63 -20.78
C GLY A 295 -4.05 6.27 -21.39
N THR A 296 -3.92 7.55 -21.73
CA THR A 296 -4.95 8.36 -22.38
C THR A 296 -4.34 9.22 -23.46
N ASN A 297 -4.99 9.32 -24.63
CA ASN A 297 -4.53 10.14 -25.75
C ASN A 297 -3.06 9.88 -26.13
N LYS A 298 -2.66 8.62 -26.24
CA LYS A 298 -1.30 8.14 -26.56
C LYS A 298 -0.23 8.53 -25.51
N LYS A 299 -0.62 9.01 -24.34
CA LYS A 299 0.29 9.24 -23.21
C LYS A 299 0.13 8.11 -22.22
N ASN A 300 1.23 7.43 -21.90
CA ASN A 300 1.27 6.44 -20.84
C ASN A 300 1.17 7.12 -19.46
N ILE A 301 0.61 6.39 -18.48
CA ILE A 301 0.74 6.80 -17.07
C ILE A 301 2.20 6.73 -16.63
N PHE A 302 2.53 7.33 -15.50
CA PHE A 302 3.81 7.09 -14.85
C PHE A 302 3.89 5.64 -14.36
N PRO A 303 5.10 5.06 -14.25
CA PRO A 303 5.29 3.79 -13.58
C PRO A 303 4.72 3.87 -12.17
N THR A 304 3.64 3.16 -11.89
CA THR A 304 2.90 3.25 -10.61
C THR A 304 2.76 1.87 -9.98
N PRO A 305 3.86 1.28 -9.48
CA PRO A 305 3.77 0.13 -8.61
C PRO A 305 3.24 0.59 -7.25
N VAL A 306 2.25 -0.11 -6.72
CA VAL A 306 1.66 0.09 -5.40
C VAL A 306 1.96 -1.13 -4.55
N ILE A 307 2.45 -0.93 -3.34
CA ILE A 307 2.77 -1.99 -2.39
C ILE A 307 1.75 -1.94 -1.25
N GLY A 308 1.06 -3.05 -1.03
CA GLY A 308 0.25 -3.26 0.17
C GLY A 308 1.00 -4.18 1.13
N GLY A 309 1.32 -3.69 2.32
CA GLY A 309 2.08 -4.44 3.31
C GLY A 309 1.24 -4.86 4.49
N ILE A 310 1.58 -6.02 5.05
CA ILE A 310 0.99 -6.53 6.26
C ILE A 310 2.06 -6.84 7.31
N GLY A 311 1.76 -6.48 8.56
CA GLY A 311 2.59 -6.80 9.72
C GLY A 311 1.80 -7.37 10.88
N LEU A 312 2.49 -8.05 11.77
CA LEU A 312 1.91 -8.67 12.96
C LEU A 312 2.35 -7.94 14.23
N ILE A 313 1.41 -7.50 15.03
CA ILE A 313 1.59 -7.07 16.41
C ILE A 313 1.29 -8.26 17.33
N LYS A 314 2.31 -8.75 18.03
CA LYS A 314 2.17 -9.96 18.88
C LYS A 314 1.25 -9.73 20.08
N LYS A 315 1.25 -8.51 20.63
CA LYS A 315 0.36 -8.05 21.69
C LYS A 315 -0.22 -6.72 21.24
N TYR A 316 -1.53 -6.61 21.07
CA TYR A 316 -2.17 -5.40 20.56
C TYR A 316 -1.87 -4.15 21.41
N ASP A 317 -1.54 -4.31 22.72
CA ASP A 317 -1.11 -3.21 23.59
C ASP A 317 0.24 -2.58 23.20
N ASN A 318 0.98 -3.18 22.28
CA ASN A 318 2.18 -2.61 21.69
C ASN A 318 1.88 -1.78 20.42
N ALA A 319 0.60 -1.69 20.03
CA ALA A 319 0.20 -0.79 18.95
C ALA A 319 0.52 0.66 19.32
N ILE A 320 1.14 1.37 18.39
CA ILE A 320 1.57 2.76 18.57
C ILE A 320 1.15 3.58 17.34
N ASN A 321 1.08 4.88 17.48
CA ASN A 321 0.78 5.79 16.36
C ASN A 321 1.68 7.03 16.41
N HIS A 322 1.57 7.87 15.39
CA HIS A 322 2.43 9.02 15.18
C HIS A 322 2.07 10.26 16.05
N LYS A 323 0.90 10.33 16.67
CA LYS A 323 0.45 11.53 17.40
C LYS A 323 1.16 11.69 18.73
N PHE A 324 1.66 12.88 19.03
CA PHE A 324 2.26 13.18 20.33
C PHE A 324 1.30 12.93 21.49
N LYS A 325 1.81 12.40 22.59
CA LYS A 325 1.00 11.89 23.73
C LYS A 325 1.13 12.69 25.01
N SER A 326 2.25 13.40 25.21
CA SER A 326 2.49 14.09 26.47
C SER A 326 3.29 15.37 26.28
N GLU A 327 3.17 16.29 27.24
CA GLU A 327 3.94 17.53 27.28
C GLU A 327 5.34 17.28 27.85
N ASN A 328 6.33 18.03 27.40
CA ASN A 328 7.72 17.95 27.85
C ASN A 328 8.44 16.62 27.60
N SER A 329 7.91 15.78 26.69
CA SER A 329 8.61 14.62 26.16
C SER A 329 9.78 15.03 25.28
N VAL A 330 10.83 14.21 25.26
CA VAL A 330 11.99 14.42 24.39
C VAL A 330 11.69 13.92 22.99
N ILE A 331 12.07 14.70 21.97
CA ILE A 331 11.94 14.34 20.55
C ILE A 331 13.31 14.01 19.99
N ILE A 332 13.41 12.80 19.44
CA ILE A 332 14.64 12.30 18.82
C ILE A 332 14.38 12.02 17.34
N LEU A 333 15.25 12.52 16.49
CA LEU A 333 15.37 12.11 15.09
C LEU A 333 16.36 10.93 15.02
N VAL A 334 15.89 9.80 14.54
CA VAL A 334 16.67 8.60 14.28
C VAL A 334 17.04 8.54 12.80
N GLY A 335 18.30 8.24 12.47
CA GLY A 335 18.82 8.24 11.11
C GLY A 335 19.49 9.57 10.72
N LYS A 336 20.42 9.51 9.76
CA LYS A 336 21.17 10.68 9.30
C LYS A 336 20.41 11.50 8.29
N THR A 337 20.50 12.83 8.40
CA THR A 337 20.01 13.79 7.41
C THR A 337 21.16 14.22 6.49
N PHE A 338 21.01 14.00 5.19
CA PHE A 338 21.93 14.48 4.15
C PHE A 338 21.38 15.67 3.38
N GLY A 339 20.06 15.88 3.49
CA GLY A 339 19.34 16.99 2.89
C GLY A 339 19.09 16.81 1.40
N HIS A 340 18.68 15.62 0.99
CA HIS A 340 18.32 15.32 -0.39
C HIS A 340 17.01 16.00 -0.79
N LEU A 341 17.05 16.86 -1.79
CA LEU A 341 15.87 17.63 -2.26
C LEU A 341 15.41 17.26 -3.68
N GLU A 342 16.23 16.58 -4.49
CA GLU A 342 15.82 16.20 -5.85
C GLU A 342 14.61 15.23 -5.76
N GLN A 343 13.63 15.41 -6.64
CA GLN A 343 12.33 14.68 -6.62
C GLN A 343 11.49 14.89 -5.34
N SER A 344 11.85 15.85 -4.49
CA SER A 344 11.12 16.09 -3.25
C SER A 344 9.83 16.88 -3.48
N VAL A 345 8.91 16.72 -2.54
CA VAL A 345 7.69 17.54 -2.42
C VAL A 345 8.02 19.03 -2.39
N PHE A 346 9.09 19.42 -1.71
CA PHE A 346 9.53 20.82 -1.67
C PHE A 346 9.81 21.39 -3.05
N LEU A 347 10.54 20.68 -3.90
CA LEU A 347 10.83 21.14 -5.25
C LEU A 347 9.61 21.09 -6.18
N GLU A 348 8.79 20.07 -6.06
CA GLU A 348 7.59 19.92 -6.89
C GLU A 348 6.54 20.98 -6.59
N GLU A 349 6.12 21.11 -5.33
CA GLU A 349 5.02 21.98 -4.92
C GLU A 349 5.39 23.48 -4.90
N LEU A 350 6.63 23.81 -4.61
CA LEU A 350 7.04 25.19 -4.43
C LEU A 350 7.78 25.79 -5.64
N HIS A 351 8.39 24.94 -6.46
CA HIS A 351 9.22 25.36 -7.59
C HIS A 351 8.83 24.72 -8.93
N SER A 352 7.83 23.82 -8.96
CA SER A 352 7.40 23.05 -10.15
C SER A 352 8.57 22.28 -10.79
N ILE A 353 9.49 21.78 -9.99
CA ILE A 353 10.65 21.00 -10.40
C ILE A 353 10.43 19.53 -10.04
N SER A 354 10.30 18.68 -11.07
CA SER A 354 10.07 17.23 -10.95
C SER A 354 11.14 16.40 -11.68
N TYR A 355 12.40 16.88 -11.67
CA TYR A 355 13.55 16.18 -12.26
C TYR A 355 14.68 16.02 -11.23
N GLY A 356 15.70 15.23 -11.59
CA GLY A 356 16.78 14.83 -10.69
C GLY A 356 16.64 13.36 -10.27
N GLN A 357 17.49 12.93 -9.35
CA GLN A 357 17.52 11.55 -8.86
C GLN A 357 16.74 11.45 -7.54
N PRO A 358 15.96 10.39 -7.30
CA PRO A 358 15.39 10.15 -5.97
C PRO A 358 16.50 9.84 -4.95
N PRO A 359 16.26 10.02 -3.64
CA PRO A 359 17.25 9.68 -2.63
C PRO A 359 17.58 8.19 -2.66
N GLU A 360 18.87 7.87 -2.52
CA GLU A 360 19.32 6.48 -2.50
C GLU A 360 18.98 5.80 -1.18
N ILE A 361 18.80 4.47 -1.23
CA ILE A 361 18.55 3.63 -0.06
C ILE A 361 19.86 2.97 0.39
N ASN A 362 20.17 3.15 1.66
CA ASN A 362 21.15 2.35 2.35
C ASN A 362 20.43 1.24 3.13
N PHE A 363 20.32 0.06 2.53
CA PHE A 363 19.60 -1.07 3.13
C PHE A 363 20.08 -1.47 4.53
N PRO A 364 21.40 -1.52 4.85
CA PRO A 364 21.85 -1.77 6.21
C PRO A 364 21.31 -0.76 7.22
N ASN A 365 21.37 0.54 6.90
CA ASN A 365 20.84 1.58 7.79
C ASN A 365 19.31 1.50 7.90
N GLU A 366 18.62 1.30 6.78
CA GLU A 366 17.17 1.10 6.72
C GLU A 366 16.71 0.04 7.70
N LYS A 367 17.28 -1.17 7.55
CA LYS A 367 16.95 -2.32 8.39
C LYS A 367 17.34 -2.11 9.86
N ASN A 368 18.54 -1.59 10.10
CA ASN A 368 19.08 -1.43 11.45
C ASN A 368 18.28 -0.39 12.26
N ASN A 369 17.93 0.73 11.62
CA ASN A 369 17.12 1.77 12.25
C ASN A 369 15.72 1.23 12.58
N GLY A 370 15.03 0.60 11.63
CA GLY A 370 13.70 0.08 11.85
C GLY A 370 13.63 -1.04 12.89
N VAL A 371 14.57 -2.00 12.86
CA VAL A 371 14.66 -3.06 13.89
C VAL A 371 14.86 -2.45 15.28
N SER A 372 15.67 -1.38 15.37
CA SER A 372 15.88 -0.68 16.64
C SER A 372 14.61 0.05 17.12
N ILE A 373 13.86 0.68 16.22
CA ILE A 373 12.56 1.28 16.53
C ILE A 373 11.59 0.22 17.06
N LEU A 374 11.49 -0.92 16.39
CA LEU A 374 10.62 -2.02 16.83
C LEU A 374 11.04 -2.59 18.20
N GLU A 375 12.36 -2.67 18.47
CA GLU A 375 12.87 -3.04 19.80
C GLU A 375 12.42 -2.05 20.87
N LEU A 376 12.52 -0.74 20.60
CA LEU A 376 12.10 0.32 21.54
C LEU A 376 10.60 0.27 21.82
N ILE A 377 9.77 0.07 20.78
CA ILE A 377 8.31 -0.09 20.91
C ILE A 377 7.98 -1.31 21.79
N ASN A 378 8.57 -2.46 21.49
CA ASN A 378 8.33 -3.69 22.24
C ASN A 378 8.74 -3.59 23.72
N LYS A 379 9.69 -2.72 24.04
CA LYS A 379 10.10 -2.40 25.43
C LYS A 379 9.27 -1.29 26.07
N LYS A 380 8.26 -0.76 25.36
CA LYS A 380 7.40 0.35 25.82
C LYS A 380 8.19 1.61 26.22
N LEU A 381 9.24 1.92 25.44
CA LEU A 381 10.09 3.09 25.67
C LEU A 381 9.69 4.30 24.83
N LEU A 382 8.77 4.14 23.87
CA LEU A 382 8.26 5.20 23.00
C LEU A 382 6.82 5.55 23.35
N ASN A 383 6.48 6.84 23.29
CA ASN A 383 5.13 7.37 23.39
C ASN A 383 4.46 7.47 22.01
N SER A 384 5.21 7.91 21.01
CA SER A 384 4.79 7.94 19.60
C SER A 384 5.99 7.81 18.67
N VAL A 385 5.73 7.45 17.42
CA VAL A 385 6.74 7.31 16.37
C VAL A 385 6.10 7.57 15.00
N HIS A 386 6.86 8.17 14.10
CA HIS A 386 6.51 8.39 12.70
C HIS A 386 7.75 8.25 11.83
N ASP A 387 7.61 7.67 10.63
CA ASP A 387 8.70 7.66 9.68
C ASP A 387 8.88 9.05 9.03
N VAL A 388 10.05 9.33 8.50
CA VAL A 388 10.32 10.56 7.74
C VAL A 388 10.38 10.19 6.26
N SER A 389 9.36 10.60 5.50
CA SER A 389 9.20 10.30 4.08
C SER A 389 8.95 11.57 3.24
N ALA A 390 7.86 11.64 2.51
CA ALA A 390 7.51 12.77 1.65
C ALA A 390 7.42 14.09 2.44
N GLY A 391 8.04 15.14 1.90
CA GLY A 391 8.11 16.47 2.54
C GLY A 391 9.12 16.59 3.68
N GLY A 392 9.79 15.50 4.06
CA GLY A 392 10.90 15.49 5.04
C GLY A 392 10.48 15.77 6.48
N LEU A 393 11.45 16.09 7.32
CA LEU A 393 11.28 16.22 8.77
C LEU A 393 10.17 17.19 9.19
N ILE A 394 10.01 18.31 8.48
CA ILE A 394 9.04 19.33 8.89
C ILE A 394 7.60 18.87 8.66
N ILE A 395 7.33 18.12 7.59
CA ILE A 395 6.01 17.57 7.32
C ILE A 395 5.72 16.45 8.32
N THR A 396 6.67 15.55 8.57
CA THR A 396 6.55 14.53 9.63
C THR A 396 6.16 15.16 10.99
N LEU A 397 6.84 16.24 11.41
CA LEU A 397 6.51 16.94 12.64
C LEU A 397 5.12 17.59 12.60
N ALA A 398 4.71 18.15 11.45
CA ALA A 398 3.39 18.71 11.29
C ALA A 398 2.29 17.65 11.39
N GLU A 399 2.49 16.48 10.79
CA GLU A 399 1.57 15.34 10.88
C GLU A 399 1.45 14.79 12.30
N MET A 400 2.56 14.76 13.04
CA MET A 400 2.55 14.34 14.45
C MET A 400 1.79 15.30 15.37
N VAL A 401 1.77 16.61 15.06
CA VAL A 401 1.00 17.60 15.84
C VAL A 401 -0.45 17.73 15.38
N ILE A 402 -0.76 17.49 14.09
CA ILE A 402 -2.12 17.56 13.56
C ILE A 402 -2.98 16.45 14.19
N GLY A 403 -4.01 16.85 14.94
CA GLY A 403 -4.89 15.92 15.66
C GLY A 403 -4.29 15.36 16.96
N SER A 404 -3.16 15.91 17.43
CA SER A 404 -2.65 15.77 18.78
C SER A 404 -3.13 16.95 19.67
N GLU A 405 -3.08 16.77 20.98
CA GLU A 405 -3.27 17.85 21.98
C GLU A 405 -1.97 18.62 22.26
N PHE A 406 -0.86 18.12 21.72
CA PHE A 406 0.48 18.65 21.98
C PHE A 406 1.14 19.13 20.69
N GLY A 407 1.80 20.28 20.82
CA GLY A 407 2.71 20.81 19.82
C GLY A 407 4.16 20.34 20.07
N VAL A 408 5.10 20.96 19.38
CA VAL A 408 6.52 20.62 19.48
C VAL A 408 7.39 21.86 19.36
N LYS A 409 8.47 21.87 20.13
CA LYS A 409 9.52 22.88 20.03
C LYS A 409 10.82 22.23 19.59
N ILE A 410 11.28 22.60 18.40
CA ILE A 410 12.45 22.05 17.74
C ILE A 410 13.63 23.02 17.90
N LYS A 411 14.78 22.47 18.25
CA LYS A 411 16.04 23.18 18.28
C LYS A 411 16.55 23.40 16.86
N LYS A 412 16.95 24.62 16.55
CA LYS A 412 17.67 24.89 15.31
C LYS A 412 19.11 24.36 15.46
N PRO A 413 19.60 23.47 14.59
CA PRO A 413 20.98 23.02 14.68
C PRO A 413 21.97 24.19 14.50
N GLU A 414 22.93 24.34 15.43
CA GLU A 414 23.82 25.54 15.48
C GLU A 414 24.77 25.66 14.27
N ASN A 415 25.20 24.54 13.68
CA ASN A 415 26.16 24.50 12.57
C ASN A 415 25.52 24.21 11.20
N LEU A 416 24.23 24.44 11.06
CA LEU A 416 23.51 24.06 9.85
C LEU A 416 23.69 25.12 8.74
N THR A 417 24.25 24.69 7.62
CA THR A 417 24.48 25.59 6.47
C THR A 417 23.23 25.83 5.61
N ASN A 418 22.21 24.93 5.71
CA ASN A 418 21.00 25.03 4.89
C ASN A 418 19.78 24.40 5.61
N LEU A 419 18.92 25.26 6.15
CA LEU A 419 17.69 24.87 6.86
C LEU A 419 16.71 24.13 5.95
N THR A 420 16.56 24.55 4.69
CA THR A 420 15.67 23.90 3.74
C THR A 420 16.04 22.44 3.53
N LYS A 421 17.33 22.16 3.34
CA LYS A 421 17.83 20.80 3.19
C LYS A 421 17.58 19.94 4.44
N TYR A 422 17.75 20.51 5.61
CA TYR A 422 17.55 19.77 6.87
C TYR A 422 16.08 19.42 7.11
N PHE A 423 15.19 20.39 6.90
CA PHE A 423 13.78 20.23 7.23
C PHE A 423 12.95 19.59 6.11
N PHE A 424 13.27 19.85 4.85
CA PHE A 424 12.54 19.30 3.68
C PHE A 424 13.27 18.20 2.93
N GLY A 425 14.49 17.84 3.34
CA GLY A 425 15.23 16.71 2.74
C GLY A 425 14.48 15.39 2.98
N GLU A 426 14.33 14.60 1.92
CA GLU A 426 13.60 13.32 1.93
C GLU A 426 14.54 12.11 2.01
N ASP A 427 15.61 12.25 2.81
CA ASP A 427 16.52 11.15 3.07
C ASP A 427 15.79 9.97 3.72
N GLN A 428 16.11 8.77 3.30
CA GLN A 428 15.40 7.55 3.68
C GLN A 428 15.90 6.95 5.01
N GLY A 429 15.13 6.02 5.57
CA GLY A 429 15.52 5.27 6.79
C GLY A 429 15.52 6.10 8.06
N ARG A 430 14.69 7.14 8.14
CA ARG A 430 14.61 8.03 9.30
C ARG A 430 13.27 7.91 10.01
N TYR A 431 13.29 8.21 11.33
CA TYR A 431 12.10 8.23 12.19
C TYR A 431 12.15 9.39 13.16
N VAL A 432 11.00 9.95 13.49
CA VAL A 432 10.83 10.85 14.65
C VAL A 432 10.17 10.05 15.76
N ILE A 433 10.77 10.06 16.95
CA ILE A 433 10.25 9.37 18.13
C ILE A 433 10.04 10.34 19.29
N GLU A 434 8.94 10.12 20.01
CA GLU A 434 8.62 10.79 21.28
C GLU A 434 8.93 9.85 22.44
N ILE A 435 9.64 10.31 23.44
CA ILE A 435 10.01 9.53 24.62
C ILE A 435 9.87 10.33 25.91
N ASP A 436 9.53 9.68 27.00
CA ASP A 436 9.62 10.29 28.34
C ASP A 436 11.08 10.59 28.70
N LYS A 437 11.31 11.70 29.36
CA LYS A 437 12.67 12.11 29.82
C LYS A 437 13.37 11.02 30.61
N ASN A 438 12.62 10.26 31.42
CA ASN A 438 13.14 9.18 32.24
C ASN A 438 13.65 7.99 31.39
N ASN A 439 13.15 7.82 30.18
CA ASN A 439 13.54 6.75 29.26
C ASN A 439 14.76 7.12 28.39
N LEU A 440 15.19 8.38 28.38
CA LEU A 440 16.25 8.88 27.47
C LEU A 440 17.50 8.03 27.50
N LEU A 441 18.07 7.75 28.68
CA LEU A 441 19.29 6.96 28.82
C LEU A 441 19.14 5.53 28.30
N ASN A 442 17.96 4.93 28.50
CA ASN A 442 17.69 3.55 28.02
C ASN A 442 17.58 3.53 26.49
N VAL A 443 16.89 4.53 25.92
CA VAL A 443 16.75 4.67 24.45
C VAL A 443 18.12 4.89 23.81
N GLU A 444 18.90 5.84 24.32
CA GLU A 444 20.25 6.11 23.82
C GLU A 444 21.17 4.89 23.90
N LYS A 445 21.10 4.12 24.99
CA LYS A 445 21.88 2.89 25.17
C LYS A 445 21.55 1.86 24.08
N ILE A 446 20.28 1.70 23.74
CA ILE A 446 19.83 0.77 22.70
C ILE A 446 20.28 1.25 21.32
N LEU A 447 20.03 2.53 20.98
CA LEU A 447 20.45 3.10 19.70
C LEU A 447 21.97 3.03 19.51
N LYS A 448 22.76 3.39 20.52
CA LYS A 448 24.23 3.28 20.50
C LYS A 448 24.69 1.83 20.34
N LYS A 449 24.12 0.89 21.10
CA LYS A 449 24.44 -0.55 21.01
C LYS A 449 24.21 -1.08 19.59
N ASN A 450 23.13 -0.63 18.94
CA ASN A 450 22.74 -1.06 17.60
C ASN A 450 23.47 -0.25 16.49
N GLY A 451 24.36 0.71 16.85
CA GLY A 451 25.07 1.54 15.87
C GLY A 451 24.20 2.50 15.09
N VAL A 452 23.06 2.88 15.66
CA VAL A 452 22.07 3.78 15.03
C VAL A 452 22.43 5.22 15.35
N PHE A 453 22.48 6.06 14.32
CA PHE A 453 22.63 7.50 14.47
C PHE A 453 21.33 8.12 14.96
N TYR A 454 21.41 9.07 15.90
CA TYR A 454 20.27 9.81 16.40
C TYR A 454 20.64 11.21 16.86
N GLU A 455 19.66 12.11 16.89
CA GLU A 455 19.78 13.49 17.37
C GLU A 455 18.61 13.83 18.29
N ASN A 456 18.89 14.45 19.44
CA ASN A 456 17.84 15.07 20.26
C ASN A 456 17.50 16.43 19.64
N ILE A 457 16.39 16.50 18.94
CA ILE A 457 15.99 17.69 18.17
C ILE A 457 15.05 18.64 18.92
N GLY A 458 14.50 18.25 20.08
CA GLY A 458 13.58 19.13 20.79
C GLY A 458 12.74 18.42 21.84
N PHE A 459 11.60 19.01 22.13
CA PHE A 459 10.64 18.49 23.11
C PHE A 459 9.20 18.90 22.75
N THR A 460 8.24 18.14 23.20
CA THR A 460 6.81 18.47 23.08
C THR A 460 6.43 19.62 24.00
N GLN A 461 5.51 20.44 23.55
CA GLN A 461 4.92 21.56 24.29
C GLN A 461 3.42 21.64 24.03
N LYS A 462 2.73 22.63 24.62
CA LYS A 462 1.35 22.95 24.26
C LYS A 462 1.29 23.78 22.98
N ASP A 463 0.18 23.77 22.33
CA ASP A 463 -0.36 24.73 21.38
C ASP A 463 0.44 25.06 20.11
N TYR A 464 1.76 24.86 20.03
CA TYR A 464 2.55 25.36 18.90
C TYR A 464 3.48 24.31 18.29
N LEU A 465 3.58 24.30 16.96
CA LEU A 465 4.78 23.85 16.27
C LEU A 465 5.73 25.04 16.17
N GLU A 466 6.87 24.95 16.85
CA GLU A 466 7.85 26.02 16.98
C GLU A 466 9.24 25.54 16.56
N ILE A 467 9.87 26.26 15.64
CA ILE A 467 11.28 26.18 15.35
C ILE A 467 11.83 27.57 15.64
N LYS A 468 12.78 27.68 16.58
CA LYS A 468 13.27 28.99 17.08
C LYS A 468 13.64 29.91 15.91
N ASP A 469 13.08 31.12 15.92
CA ASP A 469 13.29 32.22 14.97
C ASP A 469 12.86 31.92 13.50
N GLU A 470 12.25 30.78 13.24
CA GLU A 470 11.84 30.32 11.90
C GLU A 470 10.34 30.06 11.76
N ILE A 471 9.75 29.33 12.70
CA ILE A 471 8.33 28.93 12.67
C ILE A 471 7.73 29.05 14.06
N LYS A 472 6.52 29.58 14.13
CA LYS A 472 5.65 29.47 15.30
C LYS A 472 4.20 29.51 14.86
N ILE A 473 3.61 28.34 14.69
CA ILE A 473 2.24 28.17 14.23
C ILE A 473 1.45 27.39 15.27
N ASN A 474 0.22 27.84 15.56
CA ASN A 474 -0.67 27.11 16.45
C ASN A 474 -1.12 25.80 15.80
N ILE A 475 -1.17 24.70 16.57
CA ILE A 475 -1.54 23.37 16.06
C ILE A 475 -2.97 23.32 15.50
N LYS A 476 -3.89 24.13 16.03
CA LYS A 476 -5.25 24.24 15.51
C LYS A 476 -5.26 24.90 14.13
N ASP A 477 -4.41 25.93 13.95
CA ASP A 477 -4.28 26.59 12.63
C ASP A 477 -3.67 25.64 11.60
N LEU A 478 -2.68 24.82 11.98
CA LEU A 478 -2.12 23.79 11.11
C LEU A 478 -3.19 22.79 10.64
N LYS A 479 -4.08 22.38 11.55
CA LYS A 479 -5.20 21.51 11.18
C LYS A 479 -6.13 22.19 10.18
N VAL A 480 -6.53 23.44 10.42
CA VAL A 480 -7.38 24.22 9.51
C VAL A 480 -6.72 24.37 8.12
N ILE A 481 -5.41 24.64 8.10
CA ILE A 481 -4.64 24.76 6.86
C ILE A 481 -4.66 23.42 6.08
N ASN A 482 -4.46 22.30 6.76
CA ASN A 482 -4.44 20.99 6.16
C ASN A 482 -5.82 20.54 5.64
N ASP A 483 -6.90 20.93 6.30
CA ASP A 483 -8.28 20.63 5.91
C ASP A 483 -8.80 21.58 4.80
N LYS A 484 -8.11 22.70 4.55
CA LYS A 484 -8.63 23.82 3.74
C LYS A 484 -8.92 23.46 2.29
N TRP A 485 -8.10 22.64 1.66
CA TRP A 485 -8.26 22.33 0.24
C TRP A 485 -9.62 21.69 -0.05
N TYR A 486 -9.96 20.64 0.68
CA TYR A 486 -11.22 19.93 0.48
C TYR A 486 -12.44 20.79 0.82
N ASN A 487 -12.38 21.57 1.91
CA ASN A 487 -13.47 22.45 2.33
C ASN A 487 -13.75 23.58 1.34
N ASN A 488 -12.83 23.88 0.42
CA ASN A 488 -12.99 24.93 -0.60
C ASN A 488 -13.11 24.36 -2.03
N TYR A 489 -13.13 23.04 -2.20
CA TYR A 489 -13.32 22.37 -3.49
C TYR A 489 -14.83 22.18 -3.78
#